data_6160e2919b47645f421c29af62623b35
#
_entry.id   6160e2919b47645f421c29af62623b35
#
_cell.length_a   1.000
_cell.length_b   1.000
_cell.length_c   1.000
_cell.angle_alpha   90.00
_cell.angle_beta   90.00
_cell.angle_gamma   90.00
#
_symmetry.space_group_name_H-M   'P 1'
#
loop_
_entity.id
_entity.type
_entity.pdbx_description
1 polymer ?
#
loop_
_entity_poly.entity_id
_entity_poly.type
_entity_poly.pdbx_seq_one_letter_code
_entity_poly.pdbx_strand_id
1 'polypeptide(L)'
;MFNKSHKIKVSKEFLGQRIDNFLMNYLKGIPRSKIYSIIRKGEVRVNGSRKKPLYKISEGDEIRIPPLNIDEKKELFIPENFIKLLKERIVYENQNYLIINKPSGVASHGGSGIKLGLIESVRNFGKLYRDCKLIHRLDKDTSGCQIIAKKQSFLRNCNEVIRFGRSY
;
A
#
# COMPACT_ATOMS: atom_id res chain seq x y z
N MET A 1 -9.08 10.88 14.99
CA MET A 1 -7.72 10.47 15.42
C MET A 1 -7.85 9.41 16.49
N PHE A 2 -7.20 8.25 16.32
CA PHE A 2 -7.35 7.11 17.24
C PHE A 2 -6.25 7.09 18.31
N ASN A 3 -5.97 8.26 18.93
CA ASN A 3 -4.87 8.41 19.89
C ASN A 3 -5.16 7.80 21.28
N LYS A 4 -6.38 7.33 21.51
CA LYS A 4 -6.77 6.65 22.76
C LYS A 4 -7.40 5.29 22.44
N SER A 5 -7.21 4.33 23.35
CA SER A 5 -7.94 3.07 23.28
C SER A 5 -9.44 3.33 23.40
N HIS A 6 -10.22 2.72 22.54
CA HIS A 6 -11.69 2.82 22.59
C HIS A 6 -12.33 1.48 22.31
N LYS A 7 -13.61 1.37 22.67
CA LYS A 7 -14.43 0.17 22.49
C LYS A 7 -15.56 0.48 21.53
N ILE A 8 -15.87 -0.47 20.67
CA ILE A 8 -16.97 -0.41 19.72
C ILE A 8 -17.88 -1.59 19.97
N LYS A 9 -19.17 -1.33 20.08
CA LYS A 9 -20.18 -2.38 20.10
C LYS A 9 -20.66 -2.67 18.69
N VAL A 10 -20.59 -3.94 18.26
CA VAL A 10 -20.95 -4.37 16.91
C VAL A 10 -22.45 -4.34 16.74
N SER A 11 -22.93 -3.61 15.74
CA SER A 11 -24.33 -3.59 15.34
C SER A 11 -24.67 -4.76 14.40
N LYS A 12 -25.98 -5.05 14.27
CA LYS A 12 -26.51 -6.17 13.48
C LYS A 12 -26.04 -6.15 12.02
N GLU A 13 -25.80 -4.98 11.43
CA GLU A 13 -25.35 -4.82 10.04
C GLU A 13 -23.97 -5.45 9.75
N PHE A 14 -23.13 -5.65 10.77
CA PHE A 14 -21.80 -6.24 10.65
C PHE A 14 -21.75 -7.72 11.04
N LEU A 15 -22.91 -8.32 11.37
CA LEU A 15 -23.00 -9.72 11.76
C LEU A 15 -22.37 -10.65 10.72
N GLY A 16 -21.50 -11.55 11.15
CA GLY A 16 -20.82 -12.53 10.30
C GLY A 16 -19.64 -11.98 9.48
N GLN A 17 -19.40 -10.67 9.50
CA GLN A 17 -18.24 -10.09 8.85
C GLN A 17 -16.95 -10.52 9.58
N ARG A 18 -15.87 -10.73 8.81
CA ARG A 18 -14.56 -11.01 9.39
C ARG A 18 -14.02 -9.77 10.09
N ILE A 19 -13.39 -9.95 11.26
CA ILE A 19 -12.85 -8.83 12.05
C ILE A 19 -11.79 -8.03 11.31
N ASP A 20 -10.96 -8.66 10.46
CA ASP A 20 -9.98 -7.96 9.65
C ASP A 20 -10.64 -6.99 8.66
N ASN A 21 -11.70 -7.44 7.95
CA ASN A 21 -12.44 -6.59 7.02
C ASN A 21 -13.20 -5.47 7.74
N PHE A 22 -13.82 -5.78 8.88
CA PHE A 22 -14.48 -4.78 9.72
C PHE A 22 -13.50 -3.66 10.10
N LEU A 23 -12.33 -4.04 10.62
CA LEU A 23 -11.32 -3.07 11.05
C LEU A 23 -10.73 -2.29 9.87
N MET A 24 -10.57 -2.88 8.67
CA MET A 24 -10.12 -2.16 7.48
C MET A 24 -11.11 -1.07 7.05
N ASN A 25 -12.41 -1.32 7.20
CA ASN A 25 -13.45 -0.34 6.89
C ASN A 25 -13.57 0.73 7.98
N TYR A 26 -13.46 0.33 9.23
CA TYR A 26 -13.58 1.23 10.36
C TYR A 26 -12.36 2.15 10.53
N LEU A 27 -11.17 1.59 10.40
CA LEU A 27 -9.88 2.29 10.55
C LEU A 27 -9.37 2.81 9.20
N LYS A 28 -10.18 3.61 8.51
CA LYS A 28 -9.79 4.22 7.23
C LYS A 28 -8.46 4.96 7.37
N GLY A 29 -7.53 4.70 6.45
CA GLY A 29 -6.20 5.31 6.45
C GLY A 29 -5.12 4.51 7.18
N ILE A 30 -5.47 3.48 7.96
CA ILE A 30 -4.49 2.57 8.56
C ILE A 30 -4.08 1.49 7.53
N PRO A 31 -2.77 1.28 7.30
CA PRO A 31 -2.29 0.23 6.41
C PRO A 31 -2.77 -1.17 6.84
N ARG A 32 -3.13 -2.02 5.87
CA ARG A 32 -3.57 -3.41 6.13
C ARG A 32 -2.56 -4.19 6.96
N SER A 33 -1.27 -4.04 6.68
CA SER A 33 -0.19 -4.68 7.45
C SER A 33 -0.23 -4.32 8.94
N LYS A 34 -0.53 -3.07 9.28
CA LYS A 34 -0.70 -2.60 10.66
C LYS A 34 -1.93 -3.23 11.31
N ILE A 35 -3.07 -3.31 10.59
CA ILE A 35 -4.29 -3.95 11.08
C ILE A 35 -4.03 -5.43 11.42
N TYR A 36 -3.39 -6.17 10.50
CA TYR A 36 -3.00 -7.55 10.78
C TYR A 36 -2.02 -7.68 11.94
N SER A 37 -1.10 -6.74 12.10
CA SER A 37 -0.14 -6.71 13.21
C SER A 37 -0.84 -6.58 14.55
N ILE A 38 -1.74 -5.60 14.71
CA ILE A 38 -2.45 -5.36 15.98
C ILE A 38 -3.40 -6.51 16.36
N ILE A 39 -4.01 -7.18 15.36
CA ILE A 39 -4.82 -8.36 15.61
C ILE A 39 -3.92 -9.52 16.08
N ARG A 40 -2.82 -9.81 15.36
CA ARG A 40 -1.88 -10.90 15.70
C ARG A 40 -1.21 -10.71 17.03
N LYS A 41 -0.82 -9.48 17.39
CA LYS A 41 -0.26 -9.16 18.71
C LYS A 41 -1.30 -9.22 19.83
N GLY A 42 -2.60 -9.29 19.48
CA GLY A 42 -3.70 -9.29 20.44
C GLY A 42 -3.93 -7.94 21.10
N GLU A 43 -3.50 -6.87 20.45
CA GLU A 43 -3.80 -5.49 20.88
C GLU A 43 -5.29 -5.17 20.64
N VAL A 44 -5.90 -5.76 19.60
CA VAL A 44 -7.34 -5.81 19.41
C VAL A 44 -7.91 -6.95 20.25
N ARG A 45 -9.00 -6.70 20.97
CA ARG A 45 -9.71 -7.68 21.79
C ARG A 45 -11.19 -7.66 21.44
N VAL A 46 -11.82 -8.82 21.43
CA VAL A 46 -13.27 -8.98 21.30
C VAL A 46 -13.78 -9.62 22.57
N ASN A 47 -14.65 -8.93 23.30
CA ASN A 47 -15.17 -9.37 24.60
C ASN A 47 -14.01 -9.72 25.56
N GLY A 48 -12.97 -8.88 25.58
CA GLY A 48 -11.75 -9.09 26.37
C GLY A 48 -10.79 -10.15 25.84
N SER A 49 -11.18 -10.97 24.86
CA SER A 49 -10.41 -12.10 24.36
C SER A 49 -9.67 -11.79 23.05
N ARG A 50 -8.53 -12.45 22.85
CA ARG A 50 -7.77 -12.40 21.60
C ARG A 50 -8.48 -13.24 20.52
N LYS A 51 -8.61 -12.70 19.31
CA LYS A 51 -9.20 -13.40 18.17
C LYS A 51 -8.24 -13.42 16.98
N LYS A 52 -8.42 -14.43 16.10
CA LYS A 52 -7.69 -14.52 14.83
C LYS A 52 -8.31 -13.57 13.78
N PRO A 53 -7.57 -13.14 12.74
CA PRO A 53 -8.10 -12.25 11.70
C PRO A 53 -9.38 -12.74 11.00
N LEU A 54 -9.56 -14.06 10.91
CA LEU A 54 -10.72 -14.69 10.28
C LEU A 54 -11.95 -14.80 11.19
N TYR A 55 -11.86 -14.34 12.45
CA TYR A 55 -12.98 -14.37 13.38
C TYR A 55 -14.18 -13.62 12.79
N LYS A 56 -15.33 -14.27 12.76
CA LYS A 56 -16.60 -13.66 12.34
C LYS A 56 -17.24 -13.00 13.55
N ILE A 57 -17.42 -11.68 13.46
CA ILE A 57 -17.99 -10.88 14.53
C ILE A 57 -19.49 -11.15 14.67
N SER A 58 -19.96 -11.10 15.91
CA SER A 58 -21.37 -11.29 16.28
C SER A 58 -22.00 -9.97 16.70
N GLU A 59 -23.32 -9.86 16.57
CA GLU A 59 -24.06 -8.73 17.11
C GLU A 59 -23.82 -8.64 18.63
N GLY A 60 -23.57 -7.43 19.10
CA GLY A 60 -23.28 -7.16 20.50
C GLY A 60 -21.84 -7.40 20.92
N ASP A 61 -20.96 -7.93 20.06
CA ASP A 61 -19.54 -8.05 20.36
C ASP A 61 -18.95 -6.67 20.69
N GLU A 62 -18.17 -6.59 21.79
CA GLU A 62 -17.41 -5.42 22.17
C GLU A 62 -15.98 -5.54 21.66
N ILE A 63 -15.61 -4.73 20.66
CA ILE A 63 -14.28 -4.72 20.09
C ILE A 63 -13.48 -3.58 20.69
N ARG A 64 -12.42 -3.91 21.45
CA ARG A 64 -11.44 -2.94 21.93
C ARG A 64 -10.36 -2.72 20.87
N ILE A 65 -10.17 -1.47 20.48
CA ILE A 65 -9.12 -1.02 19.57
C ILE A 65 -8.03 -0.31 20.38
N PRO A 66 -6.75 -0.64 20.18
CA PRO A 66 -5.64 0.03 20.86
C PRO A 66 -5.47 1.47 20.35
N PRO A 67 -4.71 2.32 21.05
CA PRO A 67 -4.26 3.58 20.50
C PRO A 67 -3.48 3.32 19.21
N LEU A 68 -3.83 4.01 18.14
CA LEU A 68 -3.15 3.92 16.84
C LEU A 68 -2.53 5.27 16.53
N ASN A 69 -1.24 5.37 16.69
CA ASN A 69 -0.49 6.45 16.09
C ASN A 69 -0.46 6.20 14.59
N ILE A 70 -1.17 7.01 13.85
CA ILE A 70 -0.96 7.15 12.42
C ILE A 70 0.32 7.97 12.35
N ASP A 71 1.46 7.31 12.15
CA ASP A 71 2.65 8.03 11.76
C ASP A 71 2.24 8.86 10.53
N GLU A 72 2.16 10.17 10.70
CA GLU A 72 2.02 11.08 9.58
C GLU A 72 3.08 10.65 8.57
N LYS A 73 2.66 10.35 7.34
CA LYS A 73 3.61 10.03 6.27
C LYS A 73 4.58 11.20 6.24
N LYS A 74 5.75 11.05 6.87
CA LYS A 74 6.82 12.03 6.73
C LYS A 74 6.99 12.22 5.24
N GLU A 75 6.81 13.44 4.78
CA GLU A 75 7.07 13.78 3.39
C GLU A 75 8.49 13.30 3.10
N LEU A 76 8.58 12.37 2.14
CA LEU A 76 9.87 11.83 1.73
C LEU A 76 10.60 12.98 1.02
N PHE A 77 11.63 13.50 1.64
CA PHE A 77 12.52 14.43 0.96
C PHE A 77 13.23 13.67 -0.16
N ILE A 78 12.93 14.06 -1.40
CA ILE A 78 13.53 13.50 -2.60
C ILE A 78 14.41 14.60 -3.20
N PRO A 79 15.74 14.40 -3.27
CA PRO A 79 16.63 15.39 -3.84
C PRO A 79 16.25 15.70 -5.31
N GLU A 80 16.23 16.96 -5.68
CA GLU A 80 15.85 17.38 -7.04
C GLU A 80 16.77 16.82 -8.12
N ASN A 81 18.06 16.70 -7.83
CA ASN A 81 19.03 16.07 -8.74
C ASN A 81 18.69 14.60 -9.00
N PHE A 82 18.14 13.89 -8.02
CA PHE A 82 17.70 12.51 -8.21
C PHE A 82 16.43 12.43 -9.07
N ILE A 83 15.49 13.37 -8.89
CA ILE A 83 14.31 13.50 -9.76
C ILE A 83 14.76 13.78 -11.20
N LYS A 84 15.70 14.70 -11.42
CA LYS A 84 16.24 15.03 -12.73
C LYS A 84 16.88 13.82 -13.39
N LEU A 85 17.76 13.13 -12.67
CA LEU A 85 18.41 11.90 -13.14
C LEU A 85 17.40 10.84 -13.59
N LEU A 86 16.32 10.64 -12.83
CA LEU A 86 15.29 9.67 -13.20
C LEU A 86 14.46 10.11 -14.41
N LYS A 87 14.19 11.41 -14.57
CA LYS A 87 13.50 11.94 -15.76
C LYS A 87 14.32 11.74 -17.03
N GLU A 88 15.62 11.94 -16.98
CA GLU A 88 16.53 11.69 -18.10
C GLU A 88 16.60 10.21 -18.52
N ARG A 89 16.16 9.29 -17.65
CA ARG A 89 16.13 7.86 -17.91
C ARG A 89 14.77 7.35 -18.41
N ILE A 90 13.84 8.25 -18.70
CA ILE A 90 12.58 7.89 -19.36
C ILE A 90 12.89 7.51 -20.80
N VAL A 91 12.62 6.25 -21.16
CA VAL A 91 12.84 5.69 -22.51
C VAL A 91 11.63 5.95 -23.39
N TYR A 92 10.44 5.91 -22.80
CA TYR A 92 9.17 6.11 -23.51
C TYR A 92 8.10 6.62 -22.55
N GLU A 93 7.24 7.49 -23.04
CA GLU A 93 6.09 7.97 -22.29
C GLU A 93 4.90 8.30 -23.19
N ASN A 94 3.70 7.96 -22.73
CA ASN A 94 2.43 8.37 -23.31
C ASN A 94 1.40 8.72 -22.22
N GLN A 95 0.12 8.88 -22.60
CA GLN A 95 -0.96 9.22 -21.66
C GLN A 95 -1.28 8.10 -20.66
N ASN A 96 -0.93 6.82 -20.93
CA ASN A 96 -1.33 5.66 -20.15
C ASN A 96 -0.21 5.11 -19.28
N TYR A 97 1.04 5.18 -19.75
CA TYR A 97 2.20 4.62 -19.05
C TYR A 97 3.50 5.33 -19.43
N LEU A 98 4.53 5.06 -18.66
CA LEU A 98 5.92 5.41 -18.99
C LEU A 98 6.82 4.19 -18.79
N ILE A 99 7.91 4.15 -19.54
CA ILE A 99 8.99 3.18 -19.39
C ILE A 99 10.24 3.94 -18.95
N ILE A 100 10.84 3.49 -17.87
CA ILE A 100 12.06 4.09 -17.33
C ILE A 100 13.17 3.04 -17.26
N ASN A 101 14.37 3.40 -17.70
CA ASN A 101 15.55 2.58 -17.51
C ASN A 101 16.04 2.75 -16.05
N LYS A 102 15.54 1.85 -15.18
CA LYS A 102 15.87 1.89 -13.76
C LYS A 102 17.36 1.68 -13.54
N PRO A 103 18.08 2.58 -12.87
CA PRO A 103 19.48 2.34 -12.53
C PRO A 103 19.61 1.24 -11.47
N SER A 104 20.74 0.53 -11.50
CA SER A 104 21.15 -0.35 -10.40
C SER A 104 21.28 0.46 -9.10
N GLY A 105 21.04 -0.19 -7.96
CA GLY A 105 21.07 0.44 -6.64
C GLY A 105 19.78 1.18 -6.24
N VAL A 106 18.84 1.39 -7.16
CA VAL A 106 17.54 2.01 -6.90
C VAL A 106 16.48 0.93 -6.74
N ALA A 107 15.83 0.88 -5.58
CA ALA A 107 14.70 -0.04 -5.36
C ALA A 107 13.47 0.40 -6.15
N SER A 108 12.67 -0.56 -6.65
CA SER A 108 11.42 -0.26 -7.37
C SER A 108 10.40 0.46 -6.48
N HIS A 109 10.36 0.17 -5.18
CA HIS A 109 9.51 0.83 -4.19
C HIS A 109 10.22 0.94 -2.84
N GLY A 110 9.87 1.92 -2.05
CA GLY A 110 10.31 2.04 -0.65
C GLY A 110 9.75 0.91 0.21
N GLY A 111 10.43 0.59 1.31
CA GLY A 111 10.03 -0.48 2.23
C GLY A 111 10.93 -0.51 3.46
N SER A 112 10.97 -1.66 4.16
CA SER A 112 11.79 -1.82 5.35
C SER A 112 13.26 -1.48 5.08
N GLY A 113 13.73 -0.37 5.65
CA GLY A 113 15.11 0.11 5.50
C GLY A 113 15.39 0.92 4.22
N ILE A 114 14.47 0.99 3.27
CA ILE A 114 14.61 1.77 2.03
C ILE A 114 13.66 2.95 2.09
N LYS A 115 14.19 4.15 2.33
CA LYS A 115 13.37 5.36 2.45
C LYS A 115 12.84 5.86 1.11
N LEU A 116 13.53 5.61 0.00
CA LEU A 116 13.24 6.16 -1.30
C LEU A 116 13.32 5.09 -2.38
N GLY A 117 12.20 4.85 -3.07
CA GLY A 117 12.12 3.98 -4.23
C GLY A 117 11.81 4.73 -5.53
N LEU A 118 11.92 4.04 -6.65
CA LEU A 118 11.63 4.58 -7.98
C LEU A 118 10.21 5.14 -8.06
N ILE A 119 9.21 4.39 -7.61
CA ILE A 119 7.80 4.81 -7.75
C ILE A 119 7.47 6.03 -6.90
N GLU A 120 8.04 6.14 -5.70
CA GLU A 120 7.88 7.32 -4.85
C GLU A 120 8.49 8.55 -5.54
N SER A 121 9.64 8.40 -6.18
CA SER A 121 10.31 9.47 -6.93
C SER A 121 9.51 9.87 -8.17
N VAL A 122 9.01 8.90 -8.95
CA VAL A 122 8.17 9.16 -10.13
C VAL A 122 6.90 9.93 -9.76
N ARG A 123 6.26 9.63 -8.64
CA ARG A 123 5.07 10.36 -8.15
C ARG A 123 5.36 11.84 -7.85
N ASN A 124 6.62 12.20 -7.67
CA ASN A 124 7.08 13.57 -7.46
C ASN A 124 7.54 14.30 -8.76
N PHE A 125 7.39 13.68 -9.94
CA PHE A 125 7.67 14.34 -11.22
C PHE A 125 6.70 15.48 -11.55
N GLY A 126 5.51 15.48 -10.93
CA GLY A 126 4.47 16.49 -11.10
C GLY A 126 3.06 15.92 -10.92
N LYS A 127 2.03 16.75 -11.09
CA LYS A 127 0.62 16.39 -10.84
C LYS A 127 0.17 15.14 -11.62
N LEU A 128 0.62 14.97 -12.86
CA LEU A 128 0.24 13.86 -13.75
C LEU A 128 0.78 12.49 -13.29
N TYR A 129 1.75 12.48 -12.37
CA TYR A 129 2.43 11.25 -11.94
C TYR A 129 2.02 10.80 -10.53
N ARG A 130 1.18 11.56 -9.82
CA ARG A 130 0.80 11.29 -8.42
C ARG A 130 0.21 9.90 -8.20
N ASP A 131 -0.58 9.44 -9.17
CA ASP A 131 -1.29 8.16 -9.09
C ASP A 131 -0.56 7.01 -9.82
N CYS A 132 0.67 7.25 -10.26
CA CYS A 132 1.48 6.25 -10.94
C CYS A 132 1.67 4.99 -10.08
N LYS A 133 1.62 3.83 -10.74
CA LYS A 133 1.75 2.52 -10.10
C LYS A 133 2.69 1.63 -10.90
N LEU A 134 3.47 0.82 -10.19
CA LEU A 134 4.29 -0.21 -10.79
C LEU A 134 3.42 -1.31 -11.39
N ILE A 135 3.72 -1.76 -12.60
CA ILE A 135 3.13 -2.96 -13.23
C ILE A 135 3.88 -4.21 -12.76
N HIS A 136 5.20 -4.12 -12.70
CA HIS A 136 6.10 -5.16 -12.22
C HIS A 136 7.22 -4.54 -11.38
N ARG A 137 8.10 -5.37 -10.84
CA ARG A 137 9.25 -4.92 -10.05
C ARG A 137 10.52 -5.52 -10.58
N LEU A 138 11.59 -4.73 -10.50
CA LEU A 138 12.97 -5.18 -10.59
C LEU A 138 13.59 -5.10 -9.19
N ASP A 139 14.50 -5.97 -8.87
CA ASP A 139 15.24 -5.92 -7.62
C ASP A 139 16.10 -4.65 -7.54
N LYS A 140 16.53 -4.28 -6.34
CA LYS A 140 17.26 -3.04 -6.10
C LYS A 140 18.48 -2.93 -7.02
N ASP A 141 19.27 -3.99 -7.11
CA ASP A 141 20.55 -4.00 -7.81
C ASP A 141 20.42 -4.40 -9.29
N THR A 142 19.21 -4.76 -9.74
CA THR A 142 18.89 -5.03 -11.14
C THR A 142 18.58 -3.71 -11.84
N SER A 143 19.29 -3.42 -12.93
CA SER A 143 18.97 -2.33 -13.86
C SER A 143 18.09 -2.81 -15.00
N GLY A 144 17.45 -1.89 -15.72
CA GLY A 144 16.68 -2.20 -16.93
C GLY A 144 15.32 -1.51 -17.01
N CYS A 145 14.59 -1.82 -18.07
CA CYS A 145 13.30 -1.20 -18.35
C CYS A 145 12.23 -1.61 -17.34
N GLN A 146 11.64 -0.63 -16.69
CA GLN A 146 10.53 -0.81 -15.78
C GLN A 146 9.33 -0.02 -16.26
N ILE A 147 8.19 -0.70 -16.41
CA ILE A 147 6.94 -0.10 -16.88
C ILE A 147 6.13 0.41 -15.69
N ILE A 148 5.68 1.65 -15.78
CA ILE A 148 4.92 2.34 -14.76
C ILE A 148 3.61 2.82 -15.37
N ALA A 149 2.49 2.39 -14.83
CA ALA A 149 1.16 2.82 -15.26
C ALA A 149 0.83 4.21 -14.72
N LYS A 150 0.37 5.11 -15.58
CA LYS A 150 -0.21 6.42 -15.23
C LYS A 150 -1.71 6.33 -15.00
N LYS A 151 -2.39 5.37 -15.66
CA LYS A 151 -3.84 5.14 -15.52
C LYS A 151 -4.15 3.77 -14.90
N GLN A 152 -5.16 3.73 -14.05
CA GLN A 152 -5.61 2.50 -13.40
C GLN A 152 -6.18 1.47 -14.38
N SER A 153 -6.81 1.90 -15.47
CA SER A 153 -7.30 1.01 -16.54
C SER A 153 -6.15 0.25 -17.18
N PHE A 154 -5.07 0.95 -17.54
CA PHE A 154 -3.88 0.33 -18.11
C PHE A 154 -3.24 -0.67 -17.16
N LEU A 155 -3.13 -0.33 -15.86
CA LEU A 155 -2.62 -1.25 -14.85
C LEU A 155 -3.44 -2.54 -14.78
N ARG A 156 -4.79 -2.45 -14.84
CA ARG A 156 -5.66 -3.63 -14.81
C ARG A 156 -5.42 -4.53 -16.02
N ASN A 157 -5.41 -3.96 -17.21
CA ASN A 157 -5.16 -4.72 -18.44
C ASN A 157 -3.80 -5.42 -18.40
N CYS A 158 -2.74 -4.72 -17.98
CA CYS A 158 -1.41 -5.34 -17.85
C CYS A 158 -1.39 -6.48 -16.83
N ASN A 159 -2.05 -6.31 -15.68
CA ASN A 159 -2.12 -7.37 -14.68
C ASN A 159 -2.89 -8.60 -15.18
N GLU A 160 -3.91 -8.42 -15.99
CA GLU A 160 -4.62 -9.52 -16.66
C GLU A 160 -3.71 -10.25 -17.63
N VAL A 161 -3.04 -9.52 -18.53
CA VAL A 161 -2.08 -10.12 -19.49
C VAL A 161 -0.97 -10.89 -18.79
N ILE A 162 -0.36 -10.33 -17.74
CA ILE A 162 0.69 -10.99 -16.96
C ILE A 162 0.13 -12.25 -16.26
N ARG A 163 -1.11 -12.20 -15.79
CA ARG A 163 -1.75 -13.32 -15.11
C ARG A 163 -2.07 -14.47 -16.07
N PHE A 164 -2.57 -14.15 -17.26
CA PHE A 164 -2.93 -15.14 -18.30
C PHE A 164 -1.74 -15.53 -19.19
N GLY A 165 -0.77 -14.65 -19.42
CA GLY A 165 0.42 -14.91 -20.23
C GLY A 165 1.43 -15.89 -19.61
N ARG A 166 1.22 -16.34 -18.38
CA ARG A 166 1.95 -17.46 -17.75
C ARG A 166 1.44 -18.84 -18.19
N SER A 167 0.49 -18.88 -19.10
CA SER A 167 -0.12 -20.13 -19.59
C SER A 167 0.39 -20.56 -20.99
N TYR A 168 1.56 -20.04 -21.41
CA TYR A 168 2.27 -20.47 -22.62
C TYR A 168 3.63 -21.04 -22.24
#